data_afeb5c3dbef2f3752d21257111484bf5
#
_entry.id   afeb5c3dbef2f3752d21257111484bf5
#
_cell.length_a   1.000
_cell.length_b   1.000
_cell.length_c   1.000
_cell.angle_alpha   90.00
_cell.angle_beta   90.00
_cell.angle_gamma   90.00
#
_symmetry.space_group_name_H-M   'P 1'
#
loop_
_entity.id
_entity.type
_entity.pdbx_description
1 polymer ?
#
loop_
_entity_poly.entity_id
_entity_poly.type
_entity_poly.pdbx_seq_one_letter_code
_entity_poly.pdbx_strand_id
1 'polypeptide(L)'
;MKKIKICGLKRGEDVDYVNTYQPDYVGFVFAGKKRKITYDQAKELKKDLLSSIQVVGVFVNEDISFVEKLVKNDVIDLVQLHGQETNEYIKILKQKIDVPIIKAIQIKNDDSFNVDYDVDYYLFDHGSGGTGESFDWSMLKEVNKPVFLAGGINLSNIDEALKMNVYGLDVSSGVETDGFKDREKIKEI
;
A
#
# COMPACT_ATOMS: atom_id res chain seq x y z
N MET A 1 -12.32 10.50 9.65
CA MET A 1 -12.40 10.12 8.21
C MET A 1 -11.40 9.00 7.99
N LYS A 2 -11.74 7.96 7.23
CA LYS A 2 -10.79 6.88 6.88
C LYS A 2 -9.69 7.41 5.97
N LYS A 3 -8.50 6.86 6.11
CA LYS A 3 -7.38 7.17 5.24
C LYS A 3 -7.51 6.43 3.92
N ILE A 4 -7.14 7.08 2.81
CA ILE A 4 -7.16 6.49 1.47
C ILE A 4 -5.72 6.36 0.94
N LYS A 5 -5.39 5.19 0.44
CA LYS A 5 -4.14 4.90 -0.27
C LYS A 5 -4.45 4.46 -1.69
N ILE A 6 -3.84 5.13 -2.67
CA ILE A 6 -3.90 4.74 -4.09
C ILE A 6 -2.58 4.09 -4.46
N CYS A 7 -2.59 2.78 -4.68
CA CYS A 7 -1.37 1.97 -4.84
C CYS A 7 -1.03 1.67 -6.29
N GLY A 8 0.26 1.82 -6.64
CA GLY A 8 0.78 1.41 -7.95
C GLY A 8 0.80 2.52 -9.00
N LEU A 9 1.19 3.72 -8.62
CA LEU A 9 1.48 4.82 -9.55
C LEU A 9 2.75 4.50 -10.34
N LYS A 10 2.76 4.83 -11.64
CA LYS A 10 3.91 4.59 -12.52
C LYS A 10 4.12 5.63 -13.62
N ARG A 11 3.22 6.61 -13.78
CA ARG A 11 3.28 7.65 -14.81
C ARG A 11 3.12 9.03 -14.17
N GLY A 12 3.56 10.07 -14.88
CA GLY A 12 3.32 11.47 -14.49
C GLY A 12 1.83 11.79 -14.37
N GLU A 13 1.00 11.30 -15.31
CA GLU A 13 -0.46 11.49 -15.27
C GLU A 13 -1.09 10.88 -13.99
N ASP A 14 -0.54 9.77 -13.48
CA ASP A 14 -1.02 9.19 -12.23
C ASP A 14 -0.76 10.15 -11.05
N VAL A 15 0.38 10.89 -11.09
CA VAL A 15 0.72 11.93 -10.10
C VAL A 15 -0.22 13.13 -10.22
N ASP A 16 -0.54 13.58 -11.44
CA ASP A 16 -1.48 14.67 -11.67
C ASP A 16 -2.87 14.34 -11.09
N TYR A 17 -3.32 13.09 -11.25
CA TYR A 17 -4.60 12.65 -10.73
C TYR A 17 -4.62 12.66 -9.20
N VAL A 18 -3.61 12.08 -8.55
CA VAL A 18 -3.58 12.05 -7.07
C VAL A 18 -3.31 13.43 -6.48
N ASN A 19 -2.59 14.32 -7.15
CA ASN A 19 -2.45 15.71 -6.74
C ASN A 19 -3.78 16.47 -6.80
N THR A 20 -4.65 16.11 -7.75
CA THR A 20 -5.98 16.73 -7.88
C THR A 20 -6.91 16.29 -6.75
N TYR A 21 -6.93 14.99 -6.41
CA TYR A 21 -7.91 14.43 -5.46
C TYR A 21 -7.36 14.19 -4.06
N GLN A 22 -6.05 14.32 -3.87
CA GLN A 22 -5.32 14.35 -2.61
C GLN A 22 -5.65 13.18 -1.65
N PRO A 23 -5.43 11.91 -2.06
CA PRO A 23 -5.46 10.81 -1.11
C PRO A 23 -4.38 11.01 -0.04
N ASP A 24 -4.52 10.36 1.12
CA ASP A 24 -3.53 10.48 2.20
C ASP A 24 -2.20 9.81 1.82
N TYR A 25 -2.28 8.70 1.06
CA TYR A 25 -1.12 7.90 0.67
C TYR A 25 -1.16 7.51 -0.80
N VAL A 26 0.04 7.35 -1.38
CA VAL A 26 0.21 6.68 -2.67
C VAL A 26 1.22 5.55 -2.55
N GLY A 27 1.13 4.54 -3.42
CA GLY A 27 2.04 3.40 -3.43
C GLY A 27 2.97 3.40 -4.64
N PHE A 28 4.29 3.32 -4.42
CA PHE A 28 5.31 3.01 -5.41
C PHE A 28 5.70 1.54 -5.26
N VAL A 29 5.49 0.74 -6.29
CA VAL A 29 5.69 -0.71 -6.24
C VAL A 29 7.05 -1.07 -6.83
N PHE A 30 7.91 -1.70 -6.02
CA PHE A 30 9.24 -2.15 -6.44
C PHE A 30 9.31 -3.65 -6.73
N ALA A 31 8.17 -4.34 -6.69
CA ALA A 31 8.08 -5.79 -6.90
C ALA A 31 7.08 -6.17 -8.00
N GLY A 32 7.15 -7.43 -8.45
CA GLY A 32 6.23 -7.96 -9.46
C GLY A 32 6.52 -7.41 -10.87
N LYS A 33 5.48 -7.44 -11.76
CA LYS A 33 5.64 -7.04 -13.17
C LYS A 33 4.72 -5.89 -13.58
N LYS A 34 3.46 -5.89 -13.13
CA LYS A 34 2.42 -4.99 -13.65
C LYS A 34 2.63 -3.52 -13.30
N ARG A 35 3.07 -3.24 -12.06
CA ARG A 35 3.15 -1.88 -11.49
C ARG A 35 4.55 -1.51 -11.01
N LYS A 36 5.53 -2.36 -11.34
CA LYS A 36 6.91 -2.15 -10.91
C LYS A 36 7.50 -0.90 -11.56
N ILE A 37 8.12 -0.07 -10.71
CA ILE A 37 8.92 1.08 -11.13
C ILE A 37 10.35 0.93 -10.60
N THR A 38 11.26 1.65 -11.22
CA THR A 38 12.67 1.72 -10.81
C THR A 38 12.87 2.81 -9.75
N TYR A 39 14.05 2.82 -9.11
CA TYR A 39 14.47 3.90 -8.23
C TYR A 39 14.38 5.28 -8.89
N ASP A 40 14.90 5.40 -10.13
CA ASP A 40 14.93 6.68 -10.84
C ASP A 40 13.52 7.15 -11.21
N GLN A 41 12.66 6.24 -11.66
CA GLN A 41 11.24 6.56 -11.91
C GLN A 41 10.53 7.03 -10.64
N ALA A 42 10.71 6.34 -9.51
CA ALA A 42 10.12 6.72 -8.24
C ALA A 42 10.59 8.12 -7.80
N LYS A 43 11.88 8.39 -7.94
CA LYS A 43 12.47 9.69 -7.61
C LYS A 43 11.89 10.83 -8.47
N GLU A 44 11.70 10.60 -9.77
CA GLU A 44 11.07 11.59 -10.66
C GLU A 44 9.60 11.83 -10.28
N LEU A 45 8.81 10.76 -10.08
CA LEU A 45 7.41 10.88 -9.69
C LEU A 45 7.23 11.60 -8.33
N LYS A 46 8.15 11.35 -7.37
CA LYS A 46 8.11 11.99 -6.04
C LYS A 46 8.30 13.50 -6.12
N LYS A 47 9.07 14.03 -7.09
CA LYS A 47 9.32 15.48 -7.23
C LYS A 47 8.05 16.28 -7.53
N ASP A 48 7.15 15.68 -8.33
CA ASP A 48 5.93 16.33 -8.78
C ASP A 48 4.74 16.09 -7.84
N LEU A 49 4.92 15.23 -6.83
CA LEU A 49 3.89 14.89 -5.86
C LEU A 49 3.77 15.98 -4.78
N LEU A 50 2.53 16.34 -4.43
CA LEU A 50 2.27 17.25 -3.31
C LEU A 50 2.82 16.69 -2.00
N SER A 51 3.46 17.54 -1.21
CA SER A 51 4.08 17.16 0.09
C SER A 51 3.08 16.69 1.13
N SER A 52 1.80 16.98 0.95
CA SER A 52 0.70 16.47 1.82
C SER A 52 0.40 14.99 1.60
N ILE A 53 0.85 14.40 0.48
CA ILE A 53 0.60 12.99 0.14
C ILE A 53 1.84 12.16 0.51
N GLN A 54 1.66 11.17 1.38
CA GLN A 54 2.76 10.30 1.80
C GLN A 54 2.97 9.15 0.81
N VAL A 55 4.22 8.84 0.53
CA VAL A 55 4.60 7.76 -0.40
C VAL A 55 4.95 6.49 0.35
N VAL A 56 4.26 5.42 0.04
CA VAL A 56 4.51 4.07 0.55
C VAL A 56 5.30 3.27 -0.49
N GLY A 57 6.53 2.89 -0.18
CA GLY A 57 7.29 1.93 -0.99
C GLY A 57 6.84 0.51 -0.71
N VAL A 58 6.43 -0.23 -1.76
CA VAL A 58 5.92 -1.60 -1.64
C VAL A 58 6.97 -2.59 -2.13
N PHE A 59 7.35 -3.53 -1.26
CA PHE A 59 8.41 -4.50 -1.45
C PHE A 59 7.93 -5.93 -1.23
N VAL A 60 8.61 -6.89 -1.87
CA VAL A 60 8.40 -8.33 -1.68
C VAL A 60 9.76 -8.99 -1.53
N ASN A 61 10.15 -9.36 -0.32
CA ASN A 61 11.42 -10.00 0.03
C ASN A 61 12.65 -9.25 -0.56
N GLU A 62 12.61 -7.92 -0.52
CA GLU A 62 13.64 -7.06 -1.13
C GLU A 62 14.86 -6.96 -0.22
N ASP A 63 16.01 -6.63 -0.80
CA ASP A 63 17.22 -6.36 -0.04
C ASP A 63 17.06 -5.10 0.83
N ILE A 64 17.44 -5.22 2.11
CA ILE A 64 17.33 -4.12 3.08
C ILE A 64 18.12 -2.88 2.62
N SER A 65 19.25 -3.06 1.96
CA SER A 65 20.06 -1.95 1.46
C SER A 65 19.34 -1.11 0.41
N PHE A 66 18.51 -1.74 -0.42
CA PHE A 66 17.70 -1.03 -1.41
C PHE A 66 16.55 -0.25 -0.75
N VAL A 67 15.87 -0.85 0.23
CA VAL A 67 14.83 -0.18 1.03
C VAL A 67 15.41 1.02 1.77
N GLU A 68 16.53 0.83 2.47
CA GLU A 68 17.29 1.88 3.19
C GLU A 68 17.67 3.04 2.25
N LYS A 69 18.14 2.72 1.03
CA LYS A 69 18.49 3.74 0.01
C LYS A 69 17.30 4.62 -0.36
N LEU A 70 16.10 4.04 -0.54
CA LEU A 70 14.89 4.79 -0.88
C LEU A 70 14.46 5.72 0.25
N VAL A 71 14.50 5.26 1.49
CA VAL A 71 14.19 6.07 2.68
C VAL A 71 15.20 7.21 2.84
N LYS A 72 16.49 6.91 2.84
CA LYS A 72 17.55 7.91 3.05
C LYS A 72 17.64 8.99 1.97
N ASN A 73 17.07 8.75 0.80
CA ASN A 73 16.98 9.74 -0.29
C ASN A 73 15.59 10.38 -0.39
N ASP A 74 14.75 10.27 0.64
CA ASP A 74 13.41 10.86 0.73
C ASP A 74 12.49 10.50 -0.46
N VAL A 75 12.70 9.31 -1.06
CA VAL A 75 11.87 8.82 -2.17
C VAL A 75 10.57 8.22 -1.65
N ILE A 76 10.61 7.64 -0.45
CA ILE A 76 9.44 7.04 0.22
C ILE A 76 9.37 7.51 1.67
N ASP A 77 8.15 7.63 2.18
CA ASP A 77 7.85 8.09 3.54
C ASP A 77 7.45 6.93 4.46
N LEU A 78 6.98 5.80 3.91
CA LEU A 78 6.65 4.55 4.62
C LEU A 78 7.15 3.34 3.82
N VAL A 79 7.40 2.24 4.54
CA VAL A 79 7.76 0.94 3.94
C VAL A 79 6.60 -0.04 4.08
N GLN A 80 6.18 -0.68 2.99
CA GLN A 80 5.22 -1.79 3.01
C GLN A 80 5.91 -3.08 2.61
N LEU A 81 5.95 -4.05 3.53
CA LEU A 81 6.50 -5.39 3.36
C LEU A 81 5.37 -6.34 2.95
N HIS A 82 5.34 -6.73 1.68
CA HIS A 82 4.24 -7.49 1.08
C HIS A 82 4.64 -8.94 0.71
N GLY A 83 5.79 -9.38 1.18
CA GLY A 83 6.31 -10.72 1.00
C GLY A 83 6.25 -11.55 2.28
N GLN A 84 7.24 -12.43 2.44
CA GLN A 84 7.40 -13.31 3.60
C GLN A 84 8.49 -12.81 4.57
N GLU A 85 8.68 -11.49 4.63
CA GLU A 85 9.66 -10.87 5.51
C GLU A 85 9.36 -11.24 6.98
N THR A 86 10.38 -11.75 7.66
CA THR A 86 10.30 -12.24 9.04
C THR A 86 10.47 -11.12 10.07
N ASN A 87 10.18 -11.39 11.34
CA ASN A 87 10.49 -10.46 12.43
C ASN A 87 11.98 -10.13 12.51
N GLU A 88 12.88 -11.07 12.14
CA GLU A 88 14.32 -10.79 12.11
C GLU A 88 14.65 -9.78 11.00
N TYR A 89 14.06 -9.92 9.81
CA TYR A 89 14.20 -8.93 8.74
C TYR A 89 13.73 -7.54 9.20
N ILE A 90 12.55 -7.48 9.83
CA ILE A 90 11.95 -6.22 10.32
C ILE A 90 12.86 -5.59 11.38
N LYS A 91 13.39 -6.38 12.31
CA LYS A 91 14.31 -5.91 13.35
C LYS A 91 15.58 -5.29 12.77
N ILE A 92 16.18 -5.93 11.75
CA ILE A 92 17.37 -5.39 11.08
C ILE A 92 17.02 -4.12 10.30
N LEU A 93 15.88 -4.10 9.62
CA LEU A 93 15.42 -2.93 8.86
C LEU A 93 15.21 -1.72 9.76
N LYS A 94 14.55 -1.89 10.92
CA LYS A 94 14.32 -0.82 11.92
C LYS A 94 15.59 -0.20 12.50
N GLN A 95 16.73 -0.90 12.44
CA GLN A 95 18.02 -0.32 12.84
C GLN A 95 18.60 0.63 11.78
N LYS A 96 18.05 0.65 10.57
CA LYS A 96 18.58 1.37 9.42
C LYS A 96 17.67 2.48 8.91
N ILE A 97 16.36 2.41 9.24
CA ILE A 97 15.34 3.39 8.85
C ILE A 97 14.54 3.82 10.06
N ASP A 98 14.00 5.03 9.99
CA ASP A 98 13.17 5.66 11.03
C ASP A 98 11.74 5.99 10.56
N VAL A 99 11.33 5.43 9.41
CA VAL A 99 9.97 5.60 8.86
C VAL A 99 9.06 4.44 9.26
N PRO A 100 7.72 4.65 9.31
CA PRO A 100 6.77 3.60 9.68
C PRO A 100 6.79 2.41 8.71
N ILE A 101 6.53 1.22 9.27
CA ILE A 101 6.48 -0.04 8.53
C ILE A 101 5.06 -0.59 8.54
N ILE A 102 4.57 -0.95 7.36
CA ILE A 102 3.31 -1.68 7.13
C ILE A 102 3.67 -3.13 6.79
N LYS A 103 3.12 -4.12 7.50
CA LYS A 103 3.23 -5.54 7.11
C LYS A 103 1.95 -5.99 6.45
N ALA A 104 2.04 -6.41 5.20
CA ALA A 104 0.92 -7.02 4.50
C ALA A 104 0.75 -8.48 4.94
N ILE A 105 -0.49 -8.85 5.23
CA ILE A 105 -0.92 -10.17 5.65
C ILE A 105 -1.98 -10.66 4.66
N GLN A 106 -1.72 -11.82 4.07
CA GLN A 106 -2.69 -12.45 3.19
C GLN A 106 -3.75 -13.18 4.02
N ILE A 107 -5.00 -12.75 3.92
CA ILE A 107 -6.12 -13.35 4.64
C ILE A 107 -6.63 -14.55 3.84
N LYS A 108 -6.50 -15.75 4.42
CA LYS A 108 -6.98 -17.02 3.86
C LYS A 108 -8.03 -17.68 4.73
N ASN A 109 -7.92 -17.51 6.03
CA ASN A 109 -8.78 -18.10 7.05
C ASN A 109 -8.62 -17.32 8.37
N ASP A 110 -9.32 -17.72 9.39
CA ASP A 110 -9.30 -17.12 10.73
C ASP A 110 -7.93 -17.06 11.37
N ASP A 111 -7.05 -18.03 11.11
CA ASP A 111 -5.70 -18.08 11.69
C ASP A 111 -4.78 -17.00 11.09
N SER A 112 -5.14 -16.45 9.93
CA SER A 112 -4.39 -15.37 9.28
C SER A 112 -4.35 -14.10 10.13
N PHE A 113 -5.25 -13.91 11.10
CA PHE A 113 -5.26 -12.76 12.01
C PHE A 113 -4.38 -12.96 13.26
N ASN A 114 -3.85 -14.18 13.49
CA ASN A 114 -2.94 -14.48 14.59
C ASN A 114 -1.51 -14.05 14.22
N VAL A 115 -1.30 -12.73 14.11
CA VAL A 115 -0.03 -12.13 13.68
C VAL A 115 0.57 -11.29 14.80
N ASP A 116 1.89 -11.41 14.94
CA ASP A 116 2.68 -10.63 15.89
C ASP A 116 3.99 -10.17 15.24
N TYR A 117 3.89 -9.08 14.47
CA TYR A 117 5.03 -8.41 13.86
C TYR A 117 5.29 -7.08 14.56
N ASP A 118 6.56 -6.77 14.80
CA ASP A 118 6.98 -5.47 15.35
C ASP A 118 6.96 -4.39 14.23
N VAL A 119 5.74 -3.97 13.84
CA VAL A 119 5.48 -2.96 12.80
C VAL A 119 4.47 -1.93 13.30
N ASP A 120 4.27 -0.86 12.54
CA ASP A 120 3.35 0.23 12.91
C ASP A 120 1.92 -0.03 12.43
N TYR A 121 1.78 -0.69 11.27
CA TYR A 121 0.50 -0.99 10.64
C TYR A 121 0.46 -2.42 10.11
N TYR A 122 -0.74 -2.98 10.04
CA TYR A 122 -1.03 -4.12 9.18
C TYR A 122 -1.76 -3.68 7.92
N LEU A 123 -1.59 -4.44 6.84
CA LEU A 123 -2.43 -4.35 5.65
C LEU A 123 -3.00 -5.75 5.42
N PHE A 124 -4.33 -5.88 5.44
CA PHE A 124 -5.00 -7.14 5.15
C PHE A 124 -5.42 -7.17 3.69
N ASP A 125 -4.90 -8.16 2.96
CA ASP A 125 -5.15 -8.35 1.53
C ASP A 125 -5.71 -9.75 1.27
N HIS A 126 -6.49 -9.90 0.21
CA HIS A 126 -7.00 -11.18 -0.25
C HIS A 126 -6.28 -11.66 -1.51
N GLY A 127 -6.04 -12.97 -1.59
CA GLY A 127 -5.42 -13.57 -2.75
C GLY A 127 -3.93 -13.28 -2.90
N SER A 128 -3.42 -13.38 -4.13
CA SER A 128 -2.01 -13.18 -4.46
C SER A 128 -1.63 -11.72 -4.74
N GLY A 129 -2.46 -10.78 -4.31
CA GLY A 129 -2.27 -9.33 -4.56
C GLY A 129 -2.62 -8.92 -5.99
N GLY A 130 -3.47 -7.90 -6.15
CA GLY A 130 -3.80 -7.34 -7.45
C GLY A 130 -4.68 -8.20 -8.37
N THR A 131 -5.32 -9.25 -7.86
CA THR A 131 -6.29 -10.08 -8.60
C THR A 131 -7.64 -9.39 -8.76
N GLY A 132 -7.96 -8.42 -7.91
CA GLY A 132 -9.24 -7.72 -7.90
C GLY A 132 -10.36 -8.48 -7.19
N GLU A 133 -10.04 -9.61 -6.56
CA GLU A 133 -10.99 -10.37 -5.75
C GLU A 133 -11.00 -9.85 -4.32
N SER A 134 -12.20 -9.68 -3.72
CA SER A 134 -12.39 -9.36 -2.31
C SER A 134 -12.63 -10.65 -1.51
N PHE A 135 -12.17 -10.66 -0.26
CA PHE A 135 -12.60 -11.66 0.71
C PHE A 135 -13.87 -11.17 1.45
N ASP A 136 -14.51 -12.08 2.17
CA ASP A 136 -15.62 -11.69 3.04
C ASP A 136 -15.11 -10.82 4.20
N TRP A 137 -15.33 -9.52 4.11
CA TRP A 137 -14.88 -8.55 5.12
C TRP A 137 -15.55 -8.74 6.49
N SER A 138 -16.65 -9.51 6.57
CA SER A 138 -17.25 -9.89 7.87
C SER A 138 -16.31 -10.74 8.72
N MET A 139 -15.29 -11.37 8.10
CA MET A 139 -14.24 -12.14 8.78
C MET A 139 -13.19 -11.27 9.47
N LEU A 140 -13.16 -9.95 9.23
CA LEU A 140 -12.16 -9.07 9.85
C LEU A 140 -12.24 -9.14 11.36
N LYS A 141 -11.11 -9.50 11.98
CA LYS A 141 -10.95 -9.51 13.44
C LYS A 141 -10.18 -8.28 13.90
N GLU A 142 -10.49 -7.85 15.12
CA GLU A 142 -9.69 -6.80 15.76
C GLU A 142 -8.27 -7.31 16.04
N VAL A 143 -7.32 -6.49 15.72
CA VAL A 143 -5.89 -6.68 16.02
C VAL A 143 -5.37 -5.47 16.77
N ASN A 144 -4.22 -5.63 17.42
CA ASN A 144 -3.63 -4.60 18.29
C ASN A 144 -2.96 -3.43 17.55
N LYS A 145 -3.10 -3.34 16.24
CA LYS A 145 -2.49 -2.30 15.39
C LYS A 145 -3.50 -1.72 14.40
N PRO A 146 -3.31 -0.47 13.94
CA PRO A 146 -4.13 0.09 12.88
C PRO A 146 -3.96 -0.70 11.58
N VAL A 147 -5.07 -0.90 10.86
CA VAL A 147 -5.17 -1.77 9.69
C VAL A 147 -5.55 -1.01 8.44
N PHE A 148 -4.82 -1.21 7.36
CA PHE A 148 -5.28 -0.93 6.02
C PHE A 148 -6.02 -2.14 5.47
N LEU A 149 -7.23 -1.95 4.95
CA LEU A 149 -7.97 -2.96 4.21
C LEU A 149 -7.62 -2.86 2.73
N ALA A 150 -7.20 -3.97 2.14
CA ALA A 150 -6.88 -4.13 0.74
C ALA A 150 -7.63 -5.33 0.13
N GLY A 151 -7.40 -5.59 -1.14
CA GLY A 151 -7.97 -6.73 -1.87
C GLY A 151 -9.34 -6.42 -2.48
N GLY A 152 -9.36 -6.16 -3.79
CA GLY A 152 -10.57 -6.03 -4.59
C GLY A 152 -11.43 -4.79 -4.34
N ILE A 153 -10.95 -3.80 -3.58
CA ILE A 153 -11.69 -2.55 -3.36
C ILE A 153 -11.81 -1.79 -4.69
N ASN A 154 -13.04 -1.42 -5.05
CA ASN A 154 -13.40 -0.73 -6.29
C ASN A 154 -14.69 0.06 -6.11
N LEU A 155 -15.17 0.76 -7.15
CA LEU A 155 -16.36 1.62 -7.09
C LEU A 155 -17.65 0.89 -6.72
N SER A 156 -17.74 -0.42 -6.93
CA SER A 156 -18.95 -1.17 -6.60
C SER A 156 -19.06 -1.58 -5.14
N ASN A 157 -17.95 -1.54 -4.38
CA ASN A 157 -17.89 -1.98 -2.98
C ASN A 157 -17.24 -0.97 -2.02
N ILE A 158 -16.86 0.20 -2.50
CA ILE A 158 -16.20 1.23 -1.67
C ILE A 158 -17.08 1.69 -0.51
N ASP A 159 -18.39 1.84 -0.71
CA ASP A 159 -19.33 2.24 0.36
C ASP A 159 -19.40 1.21 1.49
N GLU A 160 -19.23 -0.06 1.16
CA GLU A 160 -19.16 -1.15 2.14
C GLU A 160 -17.82 -1.13 2.86
N ALA A 161 -16.70 -1.00 2.12
CA ALA A 161 -15.36 -0.88 2.69
C ALA A 161 -15.24 0.32 3.65
N LEU A 162 -15.88 1.44 3.34
CA LEU A 162 -15.90 2.64 4.20
C LEU A 162 -16.61 2.41 5.54
N LYS A 163 -17.51 1.42 5.65
CA LYS A 163 -18.20 1.07 6.92
C LYS A 163 -17.36 0.18 7.82
N MET A 164 -16.32 -0.48 7.30
CA MET A 164 -15.49 -1.40 8.08
C MET A 164 -14.71 -0.65 9.16
N ASN A 165 -14.48 -1.28 10.31
CA ASN A 165 -13.68 -0.68 11.40
C ASN A 165 -12.19 -0.86 11.13
N VAL A 166 -11.65 -0.07 10.18
CA VAL A 166 -10.23 -0.08 9.80
C VAL A 166 -9.67 1.34 9.75
N TYR A 167 -8.35 1.48 9.81
CA TYR A 167 -7.64 2.75 9.75
C TYR A 167 -7.77 3.40 8.36
N GLY A 168 -7.57 2.61 7.30
CA GLY A 168 -7.59 3.11 5.93
C GLY A 168 -7.93 2.04 4.91
N LEU A 169 -8.13 2.46 3.67
CA LEU A 169 -8.39 1.61 2.53
C LEU A 169 -7.24 1.71 1.54
N ASP A 170 -6.76 0.58 1.02
CA ASP A 170 -5.73 0.50 -0.02
C ASP A 170 -6.36 0.05 -1.35
N VAL A 171 -6.44 0.97 -2.29
CA VAL A 171 -7.07 0.75 -3.59
C VAL A 171 -6.01 0.72 -4.69
N SER A 172 -6.01 -0.34 -5.49
CA SER A 172 -5.05 -0.49 -6.59
C SER A 172 -5.75 -0.71 -7.93
N SER A 173 -6.11 -1.95 -8.28
CA SER A 173 -6.76 -2.27 -9.56
C SER A 173 -8.17 -1.67 -9.70
N GLY A 174 -8.87 -1.44 -8.59
CA GLY A 174 -10.22 -0.87 -8.60
C GLY A 174 -10.32 0.54 -9.18
N VAL A 175 -9.20 1.26 -9.26
CA VAL A 175 -9.10 2.58 -9.89
C VAL A 175 -8.23 2.57 -11.15
N GLU A 176 -8.17 1.43 -11.83
CA GLU A 176 -7.45 1.28 -13.10
C GLU A 176 -8.40 1.03 -14.27
N THR A 177 -7.98 1.51 -15.46
CA THR A 177 -8.52 1.15 -16.78
C THR A 177 -7.33 0.76 -17.64
N ASP A 178 -7.37 -0.40 -18.28
CA ASP A 178 -6.30 -0.96 -19.12
C ASP A 178 -4.91 -1.02 -18.41
N GLY A 179 -4.92 -1.25 -17.08
CA GLY A 179 -3.71 -1.38 -16.25
C GLY A 179 -3.02 -0.06 -15.91
N PHE A 180 -3.70 1.08 -16.10
CA PHE A 180 -3.26 2.41 -15.72
C PHE A 180 -4.27 3.08 -14.78
N LYS A 181 -3.82 3.99 -13.92
CA LYS A 181 -4.70 4.76 -13.06
C LYS A 181 -5.67 5.57 -13.91
N ASP A 182 -6.93 5.55 -13.50
CA ASP A 182 -8.04 6.22 -14.16
C ASP A 182 -8.51 7.40 -13.30
N ARG A 183 -8.51 8.58 -13.88
CA ARG A 183 -8.83 9.83 -13.21
C ARG A 183 -10.22 9.83 -12.59
N GLU A 184 -11.23 9.41 -13.38
CA GLU A 184 -12.62 9.46 -12.92
C GLU A 184 -12.86 8.44 -11.80
N LYS A 185 -12.21 7.26 -11.87
CA LYS A 185 -12.30 6.26 -10.81
C LYS A 185 -11.64 6.72 -9.52
N ILE A 186 -10.49 7.41 -9.58
CA ILE A 186 -9.84 7.98 -8.39
C ILE A 186 -10.72 9.05 -7.74
N LYS A 187 -11.41 9.85 -8.55
CA LYS A 187 -12.33 10.88 -8.07
C LYS A 187 -13.49 10.33 -7.23
N GLU A 188 -13.95 9.13 -7.56
CA GLU A 188 -15.11 8.48 -6.92
C GLU A 188 -14.74 7.69 -5.64
N ILE A 189 -13.45 7.57 -5.32
CA ILE A 189 -12.94 6.93 -4.09
C ILE A 189 -12.71 8.00 -3.01
#